data_1b674bfe9053a7338d4f2795c9d570d2
#
_entry.id   1b674bfe9053a7338d4f2795c9d570d2
#
_cell.length_a   1.000
_cell.length_b   1.000
_cell.length_c   1.000
_cell.angle_alpha   90.00
_cell.angle_beta   90.00
_cell.angle_gamma   90.00
#
_symmetry.space_group_name_H-M   'P 1'
#
loop_
_entity.id
_entity.type
_entity.pdbx_description
1 polymer ?
#
loop_
_entity_poly.entity_id
_entity_poly.type
_entity_poly.pdbx_seq_one_letter_code
_entity_poly.pdbx_strand_id
1 'polypeptide(L)' 'MADRGATAAAPGGPAVADAHRYLVDRFTDLQQVLLEERDALLGRSPDRLETVLARKEALCRDITDRQQTLLGALGPDPV' A
#
# COMPACT_ATOMS: atom_id res chain seq x y z
N MET A 1 6.70 29.12 -15.47
CA MET A 1 6.72 28.83 -15.07
C MET A 1 7.03 28.34 -14.24
N ALA A 2 7.24 28.48 -14.17
CA ALA A 2 7.88 28.03 -13.42
C ALA A 2 7.26 27.78 -12.27
N ASP A 3 6.82 28.08 -12.00
CA ASP A 3 6.35 27.80 -11.00
C ASP A 3 6.17 26.62 -10.63
N ARG A 4 6.45 25.93 -11.43
CA ARG A 4 6.50 24.74 -11.14
C ARG A 4 7.39 24.50 -10.14
N GLY A 5 8.35 25.09 -10.09
CA GLY A 5 9.27 24.93 -9.02
C GLY A 5 8.57 25.04 -7.69
N ALA A 6 7.58 25.87 -7.66
CA ALA A 6 6.81 25.99 -6.44
C ALA A 6 6.22 24.67 -6.03
N THR A 7 5.81 23.88 -7.01
CA THR A 7 5.28 22.58 -6.72
C THR A 7 6.32 21.72 -6.04
N ALA A 8 7.54 21.81 -6.48
CA ALA A 8 8.61 21.02 -5.90
C ALA A 8 8.86 21.38 -4.46
N ALA A 9 8.42 22.56 -4.05
CA ALA A 9 8.63 22.98 -2.67
C ALA A 9 7.68 22.29 -1.70
N ALA A 10 6.65 21.65 -2.20
CA ALA A 10 5.73 20.95 -1.33
C ALA A 10 6.46 19.83 -0.58
N PRO A 11 6.17 19.66 0.71
CA PRO A 11 6.77 18.59 1.47
C PRO A 11 6.49 17.24 0.82
N GLY A 12 7.52 16.48 0.57
CA GLY A 12 7.35 15.19 -0.04
C GLY A 12 7.15 15.22 -1.54
N GLY A 13 6.56 16.29 -2.07
CA GLY A 13 6.40 16.47 -3.50
C GLY A 13 6.04 15.20 -4.26
N PRO A 14 6.76 14.95 -5.37
CA PRO A 14 6.49 13.75 -6.17
C PRO A 14 6.67 12.46 -5.41
N ALA A 15 7.59 12.42 -4.46
CA ALA A 15 7.82 11.18 -3.71
C ALA A 15 6.58 10.81 -2.89
N VAL A 16 5.91 11.81 -2.32
CA VAL A 16 4.69 11.54 -1.57
C VAL A 16 3.58 11.09 -2.52
N ALA A 17 3.47 11.72 -3.67
CA ALA A 17 2.46 11.34 -4.64
C ALA A 17 2.68 9.91 -5.13
N ASP A 18 3.94 9.55 -5.37
CA ASP A 18 4.26 8.20 -5.82
C ASP A 18 3.97 7.18 -4.73
N ALA A 19 4.30 7.51 -3.48
CA ALA A 19 4.04 6.62 -2.37
C ALA A 19 2.54 6.42 -2.18
N HIS A 20 1.77 7.48 -2.33
CA HIS A 20 0.32 7.40 -2.22
C HIS A 20 -0.25 6.50 -3.30
N ARG A 21 0.21 6.70 -4.54
CA ARG A 21 -0.26 5.86 -5.64
C ARG A 21 0.10 4.41 -5.42
N TYR A 22 1.30 4.16 -4.92
CA TYR A 22 1.72 2.80 -4.62
C TYR A 22 0.79 2.16 -3.61
N LEU A 23 0.44 2.91 -2.56
CA LEU A 23 -0.47 2.40 -1.53
C LEU A 23 -1.85 2.10 -2.11
N VAL A 24 -2.37 2.99 -2.96
CA VAL A 24 -3.66 2.76 -3.58
C VAL A 24 -3.64 1.47 -4.39
N ASP A 25 -2.56 1.26 -5.15
CA ASP A 25 -2.42 0.03 -5.92
C ASP A 25 -2.34 -1.19 -5.03
N ARG A 26 -1.62 -1.08 -3.90
CA ARG A 26 -1.52 -2.21 -2.97
C ARG A 26 -2.86 -2.52 -2.32
N PHE A 27 -3.66 -1.49 -2.00
CA PHE A 27 -4.99 -1.73 -1.45
C PHE A 27 -5.88 -2.43 -2.47
N THR A 28 -5.76 -2.09 -3.74
CA THR A 28 -6.49 -2.79 -4.79
C THR A 28 -6.08 -4.26 -4.85
N ASP A 29 -4.77 -4.52 -4.77
CA ASP A 29 -4.28 -5.89 -4.75
C ASP A 29 -4.80 -6.64 -3.52
N LEU A 30 -4.86 -5.96 -2.38
CA LEU A 30 -5.36 -6.57 -1.16
C LEU A 30 -6.83 -6.94 -1.31
N GLN A 31 -7.63 -6.08 -1.92
CA GLN A 31 -9.03 -6.41 -2.17
C GLN A 31 -9.14 -7.68 -3.00
N GLN A 32 -8.30 -7.80 -4.02
CA GLN A 32 -8.31 -8.99 -4.86
C GLN A 32 -7.94 -10.23 -4.07
N VAL A 33 -6.93 -10.12 -3.21
CA VAL A 33 -6.49 -11.23 -2.38
C VAL A 33 -7.60 -11.64 -1.41
N LEU A 34 -8.32 -10.67 -0.87
CA LEU A 34 -9.43 -10.99 0.04
C LEU A 34 -10.55 -11.75 -0.68
N LEU A 35 -10.81 -11.41 -1.92
CA LEU A 35 -11.77 -12.16 -2.72
C LEU A 35 -11.28 -13.58 -2.97
N GLU A 36 -10.00 -13.74 -3.25
CA GLU A 36 -9.42 -15.07 -3.44
C GLU A 36 -9.46 -15.89 -2.16
N GLU A 37 -9.25 -15.23 -1.02
CA GLU A 37 -9.36 -15.90 0.27
C GLU A 37 -10.78 -16.43 0.48
N ARG A 38 -11.74 -15.60 0.18
CA ARG A 38 -13.14 -16.01 0.29
C ARG A 38 -13.43 -17.21 -0.61
N ASP A 39 -12.96 -17.16 -1.85
CA ASP A 39 -13.17 -18.25 -2.78
C ASP A 39 -12.51 -19.54 -2.29
N ALA A 40 -11.31 -19.43 -1.73
CA ALA A 40 -10.60 -20.61 -1.22
C ALA A 40 -11.34 -21.21 -0.03
N LEU A 41 -11.89 -20.36 0.83
CA LEU A 41 -12.67 -20.84 1.97
C LEU A 41 -13.94 -21.52 1.52
N LEU A 42 -14.66 -20.93 0.58
CA LEU A 42 -15.90 -21.51 0.06
C LEU A 42 -15.63 -22.80 -0.69
N GLY A 43 -14.51 -22.88 -1.39
CA GLY A 43 -14.11 -24.06 -2.14
C GLY A 43 -13.48 -25.14 -1.28
N ARG A 44 -13.24 -24.84 0.00
CA ARG A 44 -12.62 -25.77 0.92
C ARG A 44 -11.29 -26.30 0.38
N SER A 45 -10.45 -25.38 -0.08
CA SER A 45 -9.16 -25.71 -0.62
C SER A 45 -8.06 -25.23 0.34
N PRO A 46 -7.55 -26.11 1.21
CA PRO A 46 -6.52 -25.70 2.19
C PRO A 46 -5.27 -25.18 1.54
N ASP A 47 -4.85 -25.78 0.43
CA ASP A 47 -3.61 -25.36 -0.23
C ASP A 47 -3.77 -23.97 -0.82
N ARG A 48 -4.90 -23.72 -1.47
CA ARG A 48 -5.17 -22.39 -2.01
C ARG A 48 -5.25 -21.36 -0.90
N LEU A 49 -5.93 -21.72 0.17
CA LEU A 49 -6.08 -20.81 1.31
C LEU A 49 -4.73 -20.45 1.89
N GLU A 50 -3.84 -21.43 2.04
CA GLU A 50 -2.53 -21.18 2.59
C GLU A 50 -1.75 -20.21 1.70
N THR A 51 -1.79 -20.41 0.39
CA THR A 51 -1.12 -19.54 -0.55
C THR A 51 -1.70 -18.13 -0.49
N VAL A 52 -3.02 -18.01 -0.44
CA VAL A 52 -3.68 -16.72 -0.40
C VAL A 52 -3.37 -15.99 0.90
N LEU A 53 -3.34 -16.71 2.01
CA LEU A 53 -3.01 -16.09 3.30
C LEU A 53 -1.58 -15.57 3.31
N ALA A 54 -0.65 -16.30 2.71
CA ALA A 54 0.73 -15.84 2.62
C ALA A 54 0.82 -14.55 1.81
N ARG A 55 0.08 -14.47 0.70
CA ARG A 55 0.05 -13.26 -0.11
C ARG A 55 -0.58 -12.10 0.66
N LYS A 56 -1.65 -12.38 1.41
CA LYS A 56 -2.31 -11.35 2.21
C LYS A 56 -1.36 -10.78 3.24
N GLU A 57 -0.62 -11.64 3.93
CA GLU A 57 0.34 -11.19 4.92
C GLU A 57 1.43 -10.33 4.30
N ALA A 58 1.94 -10.75 3.14
CA ALA A 58 2.98 -10.00 2.46
C ALA A 58 2.47 -8.63 2.03
N LEU A 59 1.25 -8.55 1.53
CA LEU A 59 0.66 -7.28 1.13
C LEU A 59 0.44 -6.37 2.33
N CYS A 60 -0.07 -6.91 3.41
CA CYS A 60 -0.31 -6.12 4.61
C CYS A 60 1.00 -5.58 5.17
N ARG A 61 2.05 -6.38 5.15
CA ARG A 61 3.35 -5.94 5.61
C ARG A 61 3.90 -4.84 4.72
N ASP A 62 3.77 -5.00 3.40
CA ASP A 62 4.24 -4.00 2.46
C ASP A 62 3.48 -2.69 2.62
N ILE A 63 2.17 -2.76 2.80
CA ILE A 63 1.36 -1.58 3.02
C ILE A 63 1.80 -0.86 4.28
N THR A 64 2.01 -1.60 5.37
CA THR A 64 2.44 -1.02 6.62
C THR A 64 3.79 -0.32 6.46
N ASP A 65 4.73 -0.98 5.79
CA ASP A 65 6.05 -0.41 5.58
C ASP A 65 5.96 0.87 4.75
N ARG A 66 5.13 0.85 3.71
CA ARG A 66 4.98 2.03 2.85
C ARG A 66 4.30 3.17 3.57
N GLN A 67 3.31 2.85 4.41
CA GLN A 67 2.65 3.87 5.20
C GLN A 67 3.63 4.54 6.14
N GLN A 68 4.49 3.77 6.78
CA GLN A 68 5.50 4.34 7.67
C GLN A 68 6.48 5.21 6.92
N THR A 69 6.88 4.77 5.73
CA THR A 69 7.76 5.56 4.89
C THR A 69 7.10 6.88 4.49
N LEU A 70 5.83 6.83 4.13
CA LEU A 70 5.09 8.02 3.73
C LEU A 70 4.97 8.99 4.91
N LEU A 71 4.66 8.48 6.07
CA LEU A 71 4.56 9.33 7.27
C LEU A 71 5.90 9.98 7.59
N GLY A 72 6.99 9.21 7.42
CA GLY A 72 8.31 9.78 7.60
C GLY A 72 8.63 10.86 6.60
N ALA A 73 8.20 10.69 5.36
CA ALA A 73 8.42 11.69 4.32
C ALA A 73 7.63 12.97 4.57
N LEU A 74 6.48 12.86 5.25
CA LEU A 74 5.68 14.02 5.59
C LEU A 74 6.24 14.77 6.78
N GLY A 75 7.24 14.19 7.42
CA GLY A 75 7.85 14.83 8.56
C GLY A 75 7.40 14.23 9.87
N PRO A 76 8.16 14.49 10.89
CA PRO A 76 7.83 13.93 12.19
C PRO A 76 6.59 14.59 12.76
N ASP A 77 5.98 13.88 13.67
CA ASP A 77 4.87 14.39 14.39
C ASP A 77 5.31 15.63 15.16
N PRO A 78 4.60 16.70 15.04
CA PRO A 78 4.97 17.93 15.71
C PRO A 78 4.79 17.92 17.23
N VAL A 79 4.41 16.89 17.75
CA VAL A 79 4.17 16.82 19.19
C VAL A 79 5.22 17.50 20.05
#